data_429e73e1b7667c7143a6c0285e33c095
#
_entry.id   429e73e1b7667c7143a6c0285e33c095
#
_cell.length_a   1.000
_cell.length_b   1.000
_cell.length_c   1.000
_cell.angle_alpha   90.00
_cell.angle_beta   90.00
_cell.angle_gamma   90.00
#
_symmetry.space_group_name_H-M   'P 1'
#
loop_
_entity.id
_entity.type
_entity.pdbx_description
1 polymer ?
#
loop_
_entity_poly.entity_id
_entity_poly.type
_entity_poly.pdbx_seq_one_letter_code
_entity_poly.pdbx_strand_id
1 'polypeptide(L)'
;LGGETAEMAGFYASGDYDVAGFAVGIVDRKNLITGEKITAGDVILGLPSTGIHSNGYSLVRRIISDNHLTLKETYEGFDKPLGEVVLTPTKLYPKLVLPVLKGADVKGLVHITGGGFYDNIPRILPEGTRAVLDADKWPLLPIFSFIKVQGGVEPREMYRTFNCGLGMLLILSRGEAEKAKKILKNIGEAVYEVGTISEGNRDVIVTGGLFHE
;
A
#
# COMPACT_ATOMS: atom_id res chain seq x y z
N LEU A 1 11.14 0.58 24.94
CA LEU A 1 11.63 -0.22 23.82
C LEU A 1 12.48 -1.35 24.38
N GLY A 2 12.20 -2.54 24.00
CA GLY A 2 12.91 -3.74 24.41
C GLY A 2 13.00 -4.74 23.27
N GLY A 3 13.78 -5.77 23.48
CA GLY A 3 13.92 -6.87 22.56
C GLY A 3 14.40 -8.10 23.33
N GLU A 4 14.29 -9.25 22.72
CA GLU A 4 14.72 -10.54 23.24
C GLU A 4 15.34 -11.33 22.09
N THR A 5 16.33 -12.14 22.39
CA THR A 5 16.87 -13.14 21.48
C THR A 5 16.63 -14.51 22.10
N ALA A 6 15.87 -15.36 21.42
CA ALA A 6 15.57 -16.69 21.87
C ALA A 6 16.15 -17.74 20.94
N GLU A 7 16.81 -18.74 21.49
CA GLU A 7 17.19 -19.93 20.76
C GLU A 7 15.97 -20.86 20.65
N MET A 8 15.68 -21.32 19.43
CA MET A 8 14.56 -22.21 19.15
C MET A 8 15.06 -23.54 18.61
N ALA A 9 15.70 -24.30 19.51
CA ALA A 9 16.33 -25.58 19.19
C ALA A 9 15.31 -26.54 18.55
N GLY A 10 15.69 -27.11 17.40
CA GLY A 10 14.84 -28.05 16.66
C GLY A 10 13.67 -27.45 15.89
N PHE A 11 13.48 -26.11 15.91
CA PHE A 11 12.45 -25.42 15.16
C PHE A 11 12.96 -24.87 13.83
N TYR A 12 14.16 -24.25 13.84
CA TYR A 12 14.83 -23.77 12.64
C TYR A 12 16.02 -24.66 12.27
N ALA A 13 16.34 -24.75 10.98
CA ALA A 13 17.56 -25.36 10.52
C ALA A 13 18.79 -24.52 10.93
N SER A 14 19.96 -25.17 10.95
CA SER A 14 21.19 -24.46 11.30
C SER A 14 21.48 -23.31 10.30
N GLY A 15 21.62 -22.09 10.82
CA GLY A 15 21.82 -20.87 10.04
C GLY A 15 20.55 -20.09 9.71
N ASP A 16 19.36 -20.66 9.95
CA ASP A 16 18.10 -19.94 9.82
C ASP A 16 17.82 -19.10 11.06
N TYR A 17 17.24 -17.94 10.84
CA TYR A 17 16.73 -17.05 11.90
C TYR A 17 15.50 -16.29 11.40
N ASP A 18 14.73 -15.80 12.34
CA ASP A 18 13.57 -14.96 12.09
C ASP A 18 13.62 -13.70 12.95
N VAL A 19 12.98 -12.64 12.49
CA VAL A 19 12.86 -11.38 13.22
C VAL A 19 11.41 -10.99 13.26
N ALA A 20 10.86 -10.94 14.47
CA ALA A 20 9.50 -10.49 14.70
C ALA A 20 9.50 -9.16 15.46
N GLY A 21 8.55 -8.30 15.15
CA GLY A 21 8.39 -7.03 15.83
C GLY A 21 6.92 -6.70 16.06
N PHE A 22 6.64 -5.99 17.14
CA PHE A 22 5.34 -5.42 17.38
C PHE A 22 5.47 -4.00 17.95
N ALA A 23 4.44 -3.19 17.77
CA ALA A 23 4.39 -1.85 18.30
C ALA A 23 3.14 -1.65 19.14
N VAL A 24 3.29 -0.90 20.25
CA VAL A 24 2.19 -0.50 21.11
C VAL A 24 2.05 1.02 21.04
N GLY A 25 0.82 1.49 20.82
CA GLY A 25 0.50 2.91 20.79
C GLY A 25 -0.73 3.20 21.64
N ILE A 26 -0.93 4.49 21.93
CA ILE A 26 -2.08 4.99 22.68
C ILE A 26 -2.74 6.08 21.86
N VAL A 27 -4.05 6.07 21.79
CA VAL A 27 -4.87 7.11 21.19
C VAL A 27 -6.09 7.40 22.07
N ASP A 28 -6.47 8.67 22.20
CA ASP A 28 -7.72 9.02 22.84
C ASP A 28 -8.91 8.43 22.08
N ARG A 29 -9.87 7.84 22.80
CA ARG A 29 -11.05 7.21 22.19
C ARG A 29 -11.80 8.12 21.20
N LYS A 30 -11.86 9.42 21.49
CA LYS A 30 -12.50 10.43 20.61
C LYS A 30 -11.76 10.66 19.29
N ASN A 31 -10.49 10.28 19.22
CA ASN A 31 -9.62 10.45 18.05
C ASN A 31 -9.45 9.15 17.24
N LEU A 32 -10.17 8.08 17.60
CA LEU A 32 -10.16 6.85 16.83
C LEU A 32 -10.75 7.08 15.44
N ILE A 33 -10.05 6.61 14.42
CA ILE A 33 -10.51 6.63 13.03
C ILE A 33 -11.05 5.25 12.71
N THR A 34 -12.37 5.11 12.74
CA THR A 34 -13.07 3.82 12.58
C THR A 34 -13.64 3.61 11.17
N GLY A 35 -13.68 4.66 10.35
CA GLY A 35 -14.32 4.63 9.04
C GLY A 35 -15.83 4.93 9.07
N GLU A 36 -16.49 4.92 10.23
CA GLU A 36 -17.94 5.11 10.36
C GLU A 36 -18.47 6.42 9.74
N LYS A 37 -17.59 7.44 9.63
CA LYS A 37 -17.93 8.74 9.03
C LYS A 37 -17.76 8.79 7.51
N ILE A 38 -17.28 7.72 6.89
CA ILE A 38 -17.10 7.65 5.44
C ILE A 38 -18.46 7.62 4.77
N THR A 39 -18.65 8.45 3.74
CA THR A 39 -19.90 8.57 3.00
C THR A 39 -19.66 8.67 1.50
N ALA A 40 -20.65 8.38 0.69
CA ALA A 40 -20.59 8.62 -0.73
C ALA A 40 -20.27 10.09 -1.03
N GLY A 41 -19.38 10.32 -2.01
CA GLY A 41 -18.83 11.64 -2.36
C GLY A 41 -17.51 11.98 -1.66
N ASP A 42 -17.07 11.19 -0.68
CA ASP A 42 -15.74 11.37 -0.10
C ASP A 42 -14.64 11.05 -1.12
N VAL A 43 -13.50 11.71 -0.95
CA VAL A 43 -12.33 11.60 -1.83
C VAL A 43 -11.34 10.62 -1.24
N ILE A 44 -10.70 9.85 -2.10
CA ILE A 44 -9.60 8.96 -1.74
C ILE A 44 -8.30 9.59 -2.21
N LEU A 45 -7.42 9.94 -1.28
CA LEU A 45 -6.06 10.37 -1.54
C LEU A 45 -5.09 9.19 -1.36
N GLY A 46 -4.16 9.02 -2.30
CA GLY A 46 -3.13 8.00 -2.26
C GLY A 46 -1.74 8.59 -2.02
N LEU A 47 -1.00 8.01 -1.08
CA LEU A 47 0.41 8.29 -0.86
C LEU A 47 1.27 7.23 -1.55
N PRO A 48 2.30 7.63 -2.32
CA PRO A 48 3.11 6.70 -3.07
C PRO A 48 3.85 5.70 -2.18
N SER A 49 4.01 4.49 -2.69
CA SER A 49 4.92 3.50 -2.15
C SER A 49 6.34 3.70 -2.67
N THR A 50 7.30 3.01 -2.10
CA THR A 50 8.71 2.99 -2.54
C THR A 50 9.06 1.74 -3.34
N GLY A 51 8.13 0.80 -3.46
CA GLY A 51 8.31 -0.51 -4.09
C GLY A 51 7.23 -1.47 -3.63
N ILE A 52 7.54 -2.75 -3.67
CA ILE A 52 6.61 -3.82 -3.24
C ILE A 52 6.35 -3.82 -1.73
N HIS A 53 7.13 -3.08 -0.97
CA HIS A 53 7.14 -3.07 0.48
C HIS A 53 7.45 -4.48 1.03
N SER A 54 6.62 -4.99 1.96
CA SER A 54 6.85 -6.28 2.62
C SER A 54 5.81 -7.35 2.24
N ASN A 55 5.12 -7.20 1.10
CA ASN A 55 4.04 -8.09 0.69
C ASN A 55 4.28 -8.70 -0.69
N GLY A 56 3.72 -9.89 -0.92
CA GLY A 56 3.79 -10.57 -2.23
C GLY A 56 5.12 -11.26 -2.52
N TYR A 57 6.05 -11.38 -1.58
CA TYR A 57 7.37 -11.98 -1.81
C TYR A 57 7.34 -13.45 -2.22
N SER A 58 6.35 -14.22 -1.79
CA SER A 58 6.20 -15.61 -2.25
C SER A 58 6.02 -15.66 -3.77
N LEU A 59 5.18 -14.77 -4.32
CA LEU A 59 4.98 -14.66 -5.76
C LEU A 59 6.25 -14.13 -6.46
N VAL A 60 6.88 -13.09 -5.91
CA VAL A 60 8.12 -12.53 -6.47
C VAL A 60 9.24 -13.58 -6.54
N ARG A 61 9.47 -14.35 -5.46
CA ARG A 61 10.46 -15.42 -5.44
C ARG A 61 10.17 -16.50 -6.46
N ARG A 62 8.89 -16.88 -6.60
CA ARG A 62 8.46 -17.85 -7.60
C ARG A 62 8.74 -17.35 -9.02
N ILE A 63 8.39 -16.11 -9.35
CA ILE A 63 8.66 -15.49 -10.65
C ILE A 63 10.16 -15.47 -10.95
N ILE A 64 10.98 -15.08 -9.97
CA ILE A 64 12.45 -15.07 -10.09
C ILE A 64 12.97 -16.48 -10.41
N SER A 65 12.49 -17.48 -9.69
CA SER A 65 12.90 -18.88 -9.88
C SER A 65 12.46 -19.44 -11.24
N ASP A 66 11.18 -19.28 -11.56
CA ASP A 66 10.56 -19.87 -12.77
C ASP A 66 11.14 -19.27 -14.06
N ASN A 67 11.53 -17.98 -14.02
CA ASN A 67 12.13 -17.29 -15.15
C ASN A 67 13.67 -17.24 -15.08
N HIS A 68 14.30 -17.93 -14.14
CA HIS A 68 15.76 -17.95 -13.96
C HIS A 68 16.38 -16.54 -13.85
N LEU A 69 15.67 -15.59 -13.24
CA LEU A 69 16.11 -14.21 -13.11
C LEU A 69 17.25 -14.11 -12.08
N THR A 70 18.22 -13.25 -12.36
CA THR A 70 19.38 -13.03 -11.51
C THR A 70 19.23 -11.77 -10.70
N LEU A 71 19.29 -11.86 -9.37
CA LEU A 71 19.17 -10.71 -8.46
C LEU A 71 20.25 -9.64 -8.66
N LYS A 72 21.39 -10.02 -9.26
CA LYS A 72 22.54 -9.12 -9.52
C LYS A 72 22.41 -8.35 -10.83
N GLU A 73 21.49 -8.71 -11.71
CA GLU A 73 21.27 -8.04 -12.98
C GLU A 73 20.33 -6.86 -12.86
N THR A 74 20.57 -5.85 -13.71
CA THR A 74 19.68 -4.72 -13.90
C THR A 74 18.84 -4.99 -15.15
N TYR A 75 17.54 -5.08 -14.97
CA TYR A 75 16.57 -5.32 -16.05
C TYR A 75 16.04 -4.01 -16.60
N GLU A 76 15.44 -4.07 -17.79
CA GLU A 76 14.82 -2.91 -18.43
C GLU A 76 13.81 -2.22 -17.49
N GLY A 77 13.89 -0.88 -17.43
CA GLY A 77 13.07 -0.06 -16.55
C GLY A 77 13.62 0.14 -15.15
N PHE A 78 14.75 -0.52 -14.77
CA PHE A 78 15.40 -0.34 -13.47
C PHE A 78 16.70 0.45 -13.60
N ASP A 79 17.02 1.22 -12.58
CA ASP A 79 18.29 1.97 -12.43
C ASP A 79 19.32 1.22 -11.54
N LYS A 80 18.94 0.07 -11.00
CA LYS A 80 19.73 -0.74 -10.07
C LYS A 80 19.40 -2.23 -10.20
N PRO A 81 20.26 -3.14 -9.68
CA PRO A 81 20.01 -4.57 -9.73
C PRO A 81 18.66 -4.98 -9.12
N LEU A 82 18.05 -6.01 -9.67
CA LEU A 82 16.74 -6.52 -9.23
C LEU A 82 16.70 -6.77 -7.72
N GLY A 83 17.77 -7.31 -7.14
CA GLY A 83 17.87 -7.54 -5.70
C GLY A 83 17.68 -6.27 -4.87
N GLU A 84 18.26 -5.15 -5.31
CA GLU A 84 18.11 -3.86 -4.63
C GLU A 84 16.71 -3.25 -4.85
N VAL A 85 16.12 -3.47 -6.04
CA VAL A 85 14.75 -3.02 -6.32
C VAL A 85 13.76 -3.72 -5.39
N VAL A 86 13.83 -5.04 -5.28
CA VAL A 86 12.90 -5.82 -4.43
C VAL A 86 13.15 -5.63 -2.93
N LEU A 87 14.36 -5.26 -2.52
CA LEU A 87 14.72 -4.98 -1.12
C LEU A 87 14.48 -3.52 -0.72
N THR A 88 13.91 -2.69 -1.59
CA THR A 88 13.61 -1.29 -1.25
C THR A 88 12.72 -1.23 0.00
N PRO A 89 13.14 -0.53 1.09
CA PRO A 89 12.42 -0.51 2.35
C PRO A 89 11.00 0.06 2.24
N THR A 90 10.10 -0.45 3.06
CA THR A 90 8.75 0.10 3.22
C THR A 90 8.83 1.57 3.66
N LYS A 91 8.06 2.43 3.01
CA LYS A 91 7.96 3.84 3.33
C LYS A 91 7.37 4.07 4.73
N LEU A 92 7.96 4.99 5.47
CA LEU A 92 7.51 5.33 6.83
C LEU A 92 6.39 6.39 6.80
N TYR A 93 5.15 5.94 6.72
CA TYR A 93 3.96 6.79 6.65
C TYR A 93 3.64 7.63 7.91
N PRO A 94 4.00 7.25 9.15
CA PRO A 94 3.66 8.07 10.32
C PRO A 94 4.11 9.52 10.23
N LYS A 95 5.29 9.78 9.65
CA LYS A 95 5.82 11.14 9.46
C LYS A 95 4.98 11.99 8.50
N LEU A 96 4.22 11.36 7.61
CA LEU A 96 3.38 11.98 6.60
C LEU A 96 1.94 12.13 7.10
N VAL A 97 1.41 11.08 7.72
CA VAL A 97 0.02 10.99 8.16
C VAL A 97 -0.24 11.82 9.42
N LEU A 98 0.67 11.81 10.41
CA LEU A 98 0.46 12.57 11.66
C LEU A 98 0.26 14.06 11.46
N PRO A 99 1.00 14.78 10.58
CA PRO A 99 0.68 16.18 10.27
C PRO A 99 -0.69 16.37 9.64
N VAL A 100 -1.12 15.45 8.77
CA VAL A 100 -2.46 15.50 8.15
C VAL A 100 -3.55 15.34 9.22
N LEU A 101 -3.41 14.38 10.13
CA LEU A 101 -4.36 14.16 11.23
C LEU A 101 -4.51 15.35 12.17
N LYS A 102 -3.48 16.19 12.27
CA LYS A 102 -3.53 17.43 13.06
C LYS A 102 -4.24 18.59 12.34
N GLY A 103 -4.29 18.56 11.01
CA GLY A 103 -4.75 19.69 10.21
C GLY A 103 -5.97 19.43 9.33
N ALA A 104 -6.44 18.19 9.24
CA ALA A 104 -7.59 17.77 8.44
C ALA A 104 -8.40 16.67 9.14
N ASP A 105 -9.72 16.67 8.92
CA ASP A 105 -10.61 15.61 9.44
C ASP A 105 -10.55 14.39 8.50
N VAL A 106 -9.71 13.41 8.86
CA VAL A 106 -9.54 12.16 8.13
C VAL A 106 -10.55 11.15 8.63
N LYS A 107 -11.41 10.68 7.74
CA LYS A 107 -12.47 9.71 8.05
C LYS A 107 -12.01 8.26 8.01
N GLY A 108 -10.98 7.96 7.20
CA GLY A 108 -10.44 6.60 7.07
C GLY A 108 -8.98 6.61 6.65
N LEU A 109 -8.25 5.59 7.11
CA LEU A 109 -6.86 5.32 6.76
C LEU A 109 -6.73 3.85 6.34
N VAL A 110 -6.06 3.60 5.22
CA VAL A 110 -5.81 2.23 4.73
C VAL A 110 -4.33 2.08 4.39
N HIS A 111 -3.62 1.24 5.11
CA HIS A 111 -2.29 0.79 4.72
C HIS A 111 -2.44 -0.40 3.78
N ILE A 112 -1.96 -0.26 2.54
CA ILE A 112 -2.06 -1.32 1.54
C ILE A 112 -0.95 -2.33 1.79
N THR A 113 -1.35 -3.48 2.33
CA THR A 113 -0.49 -4.62 2.71
C THR A 113 -0.94 -5.89 1.98
N GLY A 114 -0.68 -7.08 2.52
CA GLY A 114 -1.19 -8.34 1.97
C GLY A 114 -2.70 -8.31 1.81
N GLY A 115 -3.19 -8.77 0.64
CA GLY A 115 -4.58 -8.62 0.23
C GLY A 115 -4.85 -7.39 -0.64
N GLY A 116 -3.85 -6.48 -0.79
CA GLY A 116 -3.88 -5.34 -1.69
C GLY A 116 -5.09 -4.41 -1.48
N PHE A 117 -5.62 -3.89 -2.56
CA PHE A 117 -6.75 -2.97 -2.52
C PHE A 117 -8.04 -3.67 -2.12
N TYR A 118 -8.28 -4.87 -2.65
CA TYR A 118 -9.54 -5.60 -2.50
C TYR A 118 -9.81 -6.11 -1.08
N ASP A 119 -8.76 -6.41 -0.31
CA ASP A 119 -8.93 -6.94 1.04
C ASP A 119 -8.70 -5.88 2.13
N ASN A 120 -7.90 -4.82 1.84
CA ASN A 120 -7.59 -3.82 2.86
C ASN A 120 -8.62 -2.69 2.91
N ILE A 121 -9.09 -2.18 1.77
CA ILE A 121 -10.01 -1.04 1.74
C ILE A 121 -11.37 -1.39 2.37
N PRO A 122 -12.00 -2.56 2.10
CA PRO A 122 -13.29 -2.89 2.69
C PRO A 122 -13.32 -2.93 4.21
N ARG A 123 -12.17 -3.13 4.87
CA ARG A 123 -12.08 -3.18 6.34
C ARG A 123 -12.53 -1.90 7.02
N ILE A 124 -12.36 -0.75 6.35
CA ILE A 124 -12.68 0.57 6.89
C ILE A 124 -14.01 1.12 6.31
N LEU A 125 -14.54 0.51 5.27
CA LEU A 125 -15.76 1.00 4.61
C LEU A 125 -17.01 0.66 5.43
N PRO A 126 -17.94 1.61 5.63
CA PRO A 126 -19.28 1.31 6.14
C PRO A 126 -20.09 0.49 5.15
N GLU A 127 -21.11 -0.19 5.66
CA GLU A 127 -22.15 -0.80 4.82
C GLU A 127 -22.80 0.24 3.88
N GLY A 128 -23.17 -0.18 2.69
CA GLY A 128 -23.78 0.73 1.69
C GLY A 128 -22.77 1.59 0.93
N THR A 129 -21.46 1.43 1.16
CA THR A 129 -20.41 2.20 0.47
C THR A 129 -19.49 1.32 -0.36
N ARG A 130 -18.81 1.94 -1.32
CA ARG A 130 -17.83 1.32 -2.23
C ARG A 130 -16.72 2.30 -2.52
N ALA A 131 -15.49 1.81 -2.62
CA ALA A 131 -14.37 2.58 -3.14
C ALA A 131 -14.24 2.38 -4.65
N VAL A 132 -14.16 3.48 -5.40
CA VAL A 132 -13.89 3.48 -6.84
C VAL A 132 -12.57 4.18 -7.08
N LEU A 133 -11.59 3.44 -7.58
CA LEU A 133 -10.24 3.94 -7.86
C LEU A 133 -9.96 3.90 -9.37
N ASP A 134 -9.25 4.92 -9.81
CA ASP A 134 -8.77 5.06 -11.18
C ASP A 134 -7.25 5.01 -11.16
N ALA A 135 -6.68 3.89 -11.60
CA ALA A 135 -5.26 3.61 -11.51
C ALA A 135 -4.41 4.39 -12.51
N ASP A 136 -5.01 5.15 -13.41
CA ASP A 136 -4.30 6.10 -14.28
C ASP A 136 -3.91 7.39 -13.53
N LYS A 137 -4.44 7.59 -12.32
CA LYS A 137 -4.20 8.81 -11.52
C LYS A 137 -2.96 8.80 -10.65
N TRP A 138 -2.20 7.72 -10.67
CA TRP A 138 -0.90 7.66 -9.99
C TRP A 138 0.13 6.90 -10.82
N PRO A 139 1.42 7.21 -10.68
CA PRO A 139 2.46 6.51 -11.41
C PRO A 139 2.61 5.07 -10.92
N LEU A 140 2.61 4.15 -11.87
CA LEU A 140 2.97 2.77 -11.60
C LEU A 140 4.50 2.65 -11.56
N LEU A 141 5.04 2.10 -10.48
CA LEU A 141 6.48 1.84 -10.38
C LEU A 141 6.88 0.68 -11.32
N PRO A 142 8.05 0.76 -11.98
CA PRO A 142 8.50 -0.23 -12.96
C PRO A 142 8.47 -1.68 -12.45
N ILE A 143 8.70 -1.89 -11.16
CA ILE A 143 8.68 -3.22 -10.55
C ILE A 143 7.33 -3.93 -10.72
N PHE A 144 6.20 -3.21 -10.71
CA PHE A 144 4.88 -3.83 -10.85
C PHE A 144 4.60 -4.26 -12.29
N SER A 145 5.01 -3.45 -13.28
CA SER A 145 4.96 -3.86 -14.69
C SER A 145 5.86 -5.06 -14.93
N PHE A 146 7.07 -5.06 -14.37
CA PHE A 146 8.01 -6.16 -14.46
C PHE A 146 7.42 -7.47 -13.89
N ILE A 147 6.84 -7.42 -12.69
CA ILE A 147 6.18 -8.59 -12.06
C ILE A 147 5.01 -9.08 -12.91
N LYS A 148 4.16 -8.16 -13.42
CA LYS A 148 3.02 -8.51 -14.28
C LYS A 148 3.51 -9.29 -15.52
N VAL A 149 4.50 -8.76 -16.23
CA VAL A 149 4.99 -9.32 -17.48
C VAL A 149 5.74 -10.63 -17.24
N GLN A 150 6.72 -10.65 -16.34
CA GLN A 150 7.55 -11.83 -16.08
C GLN A 150 6.74 -12.98 -15.45
N GLY A 151 5.73 -12.64 -14.65
CA GLY A 151 4.90 -13.64 -13.99
C GLY A 151 3.62 -14.01 -14.73
N GLY A 152 3.30 -13.33 -15.83
CA GLY A 152 2.00 -13.50 -16.49
C GLY A 152 0.83 -13.24 -15.54
N VAL A 153 0.99 -12.27 -14.61
CA VAL A 153 0.02 -12.07 -13.53
C VAL A 153 -1.13 -11.21 -14.03
N GLU A 154 -2.34 -11.70 -13.84
CA GLU A 154 -3.54 -10.96 -14.20
C GLU A 154 -3.64 -9.62 -13.42
N PRO A 155 -4.12 -8.53 -14.05
CA PRO A 155 -4.22 -7.21 -13.42
C PRO A 155 -4.94 -7.23 -12.08
N ARG A 156 -6.04 -7.96 -11.98
CA ARG A 156 -6.81 -8.08 -10.74
C ARG A 156 -5.98 -8.70 -9.62
N GLU A 157 -5.17 -9.71 -9.93
CA GLU A 157 -4.31 -10.37 -8.96
C GLU A 157 -3.14 -9.47 -8.54
N MET A 158 -2.62 -8.63 -9.45
CA MET A 158 -1.65 -7.60 -9.11
C MET A 158 -2.19 -6.66 -8.02
N TYR A 159 -3.41 -6.10 -8.20
CA TYR A 159 -4.05 -5.22 -7.21
C TYR A 159 -4.53 -5.96 -5.95
N ARG A 160 -4.62 -7.28 -5.98
CA ARG A 160 -4.90 -8.10 -4.80
C ARG A 160 -3.64 -8.42 -4.00
N THR A 161 -2.51 -8.62 -4.66
CA THR A 161 -1.27 -9.07 -4.01
C THR A 161 -0.39 -7.89 -3.59
N PHE A 162 -0.36 -6.83 -4.41
CA PHE A 162 0.58 -5.72 -4.26
C PHE A 162 -0.11 -4.37 -4.04
N ASN A 163 0.70 -3.42 -3.57
CA ASN A 163 0.28 -2.02 -3.41
C ASN A 163 0.24 -1.23 -4.74
N CYS A 164 0.78 -1.75 -5.83
CA CYS A 164 0.80 -1.18 -7.17
C CYS A 164 1.11 0.33 -7.23
N GLY A 165 2.02 0.79 -6.36
CA GLY A 165 2.47 2.19 -6.32
C GLY A 165 1.87 3.05 -5.21
N LEU A 166 0.84 2.56 -4.50
CA LEU A 166 0.22 3.26 -3.38
C LEU A 166 0.31 2.45 -2.08
N GLY A 167 1.00 2.95 -1.07
CA GLY A 167 1.13 2.23 0.19
C GLY A 167 0.17 2.68 1.28
N MET A 168 -0.35 3.91 1.21
CA MET A 168 -1.30 4.44 2.18
C MET A 168 -2.40 5.23 1.48
N LEU A 169 -3.65 4.99 1.88
CA LEU A 169 -4.79 5.79 1.42
C LEU A 169 -5.40 6.57 2.59
N LEU A 170 -5.89 7.77 2.29
CA LEU A 170 -6.64 8.62 3.20
C LEU A 170 -8.01 8.90 2.59
N ILE A 171 -9.06 8.75 3.38
CA ILE A 171 -10.44 9.02 2.95
C ILE A 171 -10.95 10.24 3.72
N LEU A 172 -11.36 11.28 2.98
CA LEU A 172 -11.75 12.58 3.52
C LEU A 172 -12.91 13.18 2.73
N SER A 173 -13.62 14.13 3.33
CA SER A 173 -14.50 14.99 2.53
C SER A 173 -13.68 15.83 1.54
N ARG A 174 -14.29 16.31 0.45
CA ARG A 174 -13.59 17.08 -0.58
C ARG A 174 -12.84 18.30 -0.02
N GLY A 175 -13.46 19.05 0.88
CA GLY A 175 -12.81 20.22 1.51
C GLY A 175 -11.61 19.84 2.37
N GLU A 176 -11.69 18.75 3.11
CA GLU A 176 -10.60 18.24 3.93
C GLU A 176 -9.47 17.61 3.08
N ALA A 177 -9.82 16.98 1.93
CA ALA A 177 -8.83 16.49 0.98
C ALA A 177 -7.93 17.61 0.43
N GLU A 178 -8.49 18.80 0.15
CA GLU A 178 -7.68 19.95 -0.28
C GLU A 178 -6.73 20.44 0.82
N LYS A 179 -7.16 20.43 2.09
CA LYS A 179 -6.27 20.74 3.21
C LYS A 179 -5.16 19.69 3.34
N ALA A 180 -5.49 18.41 3.27
CA ALA A 180 -4.52 17.32 3.35
C ALA A 180 -3.48 17.41 2.23
N LYS A 181 -3.91 17.69 0.99
CA LYS A 181 -2.99 17.89 -0.16
C LYS A 181 -2.02 19.05 0.09
N LYS A 182 -2.49 20.17 0.64
CA LYS A 182 -1.63 21.31 0.98
C LYS A 182 -0.61 20.96 2.06
N ILE A 183 -1.03 20.25 3.12
CA ILE A 183 -0.14 19.80 4.20
C ILE A 183 0.95 18.89 3.66
N LEU A 184 0.60 17.88 2.87
CA LEU A 184 1.53 16.93 2.28
C LEU A 184 2.51 17.62 1.32
N LYS A 185 2.02 18.51 0.47
CA LYS A 185 2.87 19.32 -0.42
C LYS A 185 3.88 20.19 0.35
N ASN A 186 3.48 20.80 1.47
CA ASN A 186 4.36 21.64 2.28
C ASN A 186 5.51 20.86 2.94
N ILE A 187 5.33 19.55 3.16
CA ILE A 187 6.39 18.67 3.67
C ILE A 187 7.13 17.93 2.53
N GLY A 188 6.91 18.32 1.28
CA GLY A 188 7.59 17.77 0.10
C GLY A 188 7.10 16.40 -0.34
N GLU A 189 5.91 15.97 0.08
CA GLU A 189 5.37 14.66 -0.26
C GLU A 189 4.39 14.73 -1.45
N ALA A 190 4.53 13.77 -2.37
CA ALA A 190 3.57 13.58 -3.44
C ALA A 190 2.27 12.96 -2.90
N VAL A 191 1.14 13.41 -3.44
CA VAL A 191 -0.19 12.89 -3.10
C VAL A 191 -1.06 12.92 -4.35
N TYR A 192 -1.82 11.85 -4.55
CA TYR A 192 -2.68 11.68 -5.72
C TYR A 192 -4.14 11.56 -5.28
N GLU A 193 -5.05 12.24 -5.98
CA GLU A 193 -6.48 12.02 -5.83
C GLU A 193 -6.86 10.84 -6.71
N VAL A 194 -6.92 9.64 -6.10
CA VAL A 194 -6.95 8.37 -6.82
C VAL A 194 -8.34 7.79 -7.01
N GLY A 195 -9.35 8.38 -6.35
CA GLY A 195 -10.70 7.87 -6.45
C GLY A 195 -11.68 8.55 -5.50
N THR A 196 -12.86 7.95 -5.41
CA THR A 196 -13.96 8.44 -4.57
C THR A 196 -14.72 7.28 -3.93
N ILE A 197 -15.48 7.60 -2.89
CA ILE A 197 -16.46 6.70 -2.30
C ILE A 197 -17.79 6.90 -3.02
N SER A 198 -18.44 5.81 -3.39
CA SER A 198 -19.80 5.78 -3.96
C SER A 198 -20.69 4.83 -3.16
N GLU A 199 -21.98 4.78 -3.51
CA GLU A 199 -22.87 3.74 -3.02
C GLU A 199 -22.42 2.37 -3.53
N GLY A 200 -22.52 1.33 -2.71
CA GLY A 200 -22.10 -0.02 -3.06
C GLY A 200 -22.22 -1.01 -1.91
N ASN A 201 -21.59 -2.16 -2.05
CA ASN A 201 -21.71 -3.29 -1.13
C ASN A 201 -20.43 -3.56 -0.36
N ARG A 202 -19.77 -2.49 0.15
CA ARG A 202 -18.53 -2.60 0.91
C ARG A 202 -17.41 -3.28 0.12
N ASP A 203 -17.31 -2.92 -1.14
CA ASP A 203 -16.40 -3.50 -2.13
C ASP A 203 -15.51 -2.43 -2.79
N VAL A 204 -14.64 -2.87 -3.70
CA VAL A 204 -13.66 -2.03 -4.38
C VAL A 204 -13.73 -2.28 -5.88
N ILE A 205 -13.78 -1.19 -6.64
CA ILE A 205 -13.57 -1.20 -8.08
C ILE A 205 -12.24 -0.48 -8.37
N VAL A 206 -11.38 -1.12 -9.14
CA VAL A 206 -10.16 -0.51 -9.68
C VAL A 206 -10.25 -0.57 -11.20
N THR A 207 -10.02 0.57 -11.85
CA THR A 207 -10.01 0.70 -13.32
C THR A 207 -8.69 1.33 -13.77
N GLY A 208 -8.38 1.23 -15.06
CA GLY A 208 -7.15 1.82 -15.61
C GLY A 208 -5.86 1.11 -15.20
N GLY A 209 -4.72 1.77 -15.36
CA GLY A 209 -3.42 1.27 -14.95
C GLY A 209 -3.06 -0.08 -15.59
N LEU A 210 -2.82 -1.10 -14.76
CA LEU A 210 -2.46 -2.45 -15.23
C LEU A 210 -3.56 -3.17 -16.03
N PHE A 211 -4.80 -2.66 -16.07
CA PHE A 211 -5.87 -3.20 -16.92
C PHE A 211 -5.77 -2.74 -18.37
N HIS A 212 -4.95 -1.73 -18.69
CA HIS A 212 -4.61 -1.41 -20.07
C HIS A 212 -3.68 -2.49 -20.62
N GLU A 213 -3.91 -2.92 -21.84
CA GLU A 213 -3.06 -3.88 -22.58
C GLU A 213 -1.74 -3.23 -23.03
#